data_1f2d870a305ed31b6053a16a38577075
#
_entry.id   1f2d870a305ed31b6053a16a38577075
#
_cell.length_a   1.000
_cell.length_b   1.000
_cell.length_c   1.000
_cell.angle_alpha   90.00
_cell.angle_beta   90.00
_cell.angle_gamma   90.00
#
_symmetry.space_group_name_H-M   'P 1'
#
loop_
_entity.id
_entity.type
_entity.pdbx_description
1 polymer ?
#
loop_
_entity_poly.entity_id
_entity_poly.type
_entity_poly.pdbx_seq_one_letter_code
_entity_poly.pdbx_strand_id
1 'polypeptide(L)'
;MAFATIDVTKGITGVTPVANGGTAISSGFKNGVDPRKNAQPLIINGDMAVAQRGTSFTSVSSGANFPVDRFEFYPTNLGTYTIIQEALTSGEAYNNGFRTALRIDTTTADASPSSTDYAYLRTKFEGQDLQLFKKGTSNAEKFTLAFWVKSNKTTTGQVNLFDIDNNRLVSGTYAISSANTWEKKVINFPADTTGAFDNNNALSLIVEFFLDGGSNWTSGTAPTAWEAQSNGDRNVNNFDLAGSTDNDWAITGVQLEVGEFSSTTIPPFQHESFDDNFYRCLRYYYDKP
;
A
#
# COMPACT_ATOMS: atom_id res chain seq x y z
N MET A 1 52.03 -9.67 20.77
CA MET A 1 50.61 -9.39 21.10
C MET A 1 49.91 -10.73 21.21
N ALA A 2 49.39 -11.08 22.37
CA ALA A 2 48.64 -12.31 22.55
C ALA A 2 47.23 -12.10 21.93
N PHE A 3 46.89 -12.92 20.97
CA PHE A 3 45.51 -12.96 20.47
C PHE A 3 44.61 -13.61 21.54
N ALA A 4 43.63 -12.90 22.05
CA ALA A 4 42.62 -13.50 22.91
C ALA A 4 41.81 -14.46 22.08
N THR A 5 41.96 -15.76 22.36
CA THR A 5 41.12 -16.80 21.72
C THR A 5 39.73 -16.74 22.36
N ILE A 6 38.71 -16.47 21.59
CA ILE A 6 37.31 -16.56 22.07
C ILE A 6 36.96 -18.05 22.17
N ASP A 7 36.71 -18.53 23.38
CA ASP A 7 36.23 -19.91 23.59
C ASP A 7 34.75 -19.99 23.25
N VAL A 8 34.47 -20.37 22.02
CA VAL A 8 33.10 -20.51 21.51
C VAL A 8 32.29 -21.64 22.19
N THR A 9 32.96 -22.51 23.00
CA THR A 9 32.28 -23.59 23.71
C THR A 9 31.52 -23.11 24.94
N LYS A 10 31.83 -21.90 25.43
CA LYS A 10 31.17 -21.28 26.60
C LYS A 10 29.98 -20.42 26.23
N GLY A 11 29.66 -20.32 24.95
CA GLY A 11 28.61 -19.47 24.44
C GLY A 11 28.93 -17.98 24.57
N ILE A 12 28.50 -17.18 23.59
CA ILE A 12 28.55 -15.72 23.64
C ILE A 12 27.20 -15.25 24.14
N THR A 13 27.16 -14.65 25.33
CA THR A 13 25.95 -14.00 25.84
C THR A 13 25.98 -12.53 25.47
N GLY A 14 24.90 -12.02 24.87
CA GLY A 14 24.77 -10.64 24.45
C GLY A 14 25.05 -10.43 22.96
N VAL A 15 25.07 -9.17 22.56
CA VAL A 15 25.30 -8.74 21.16
C VAL A 15 26.79 -8.61 20.90
N THR A 16 27.31 -9.37 19.95
CA THR A 16 28.72 -9.23 19.51
C THR A 16 28.87 -7.95 18.70
N PRO A 17 29.78 -7.03 19.06
CA PRO A 17 30.00 -5.82 18.27
C PRO A 17 30.40 -6.12 16.82
N VAL A 18 29.99 -5.26 15.89
CA VAL A 18 30.32 -5.40 14.46
C VAL A 18 31.83 -5.48 14.20
N ALA A 19 32.61 -4.74 14.95
CA ALA A 19 34.10 -4.77 14.89
C ALA A 19 34.69 -6.17 15.18
N ASN A 20 33.95 -7.03 15.86
CA ASN A 20 34.37 -8.41 16.19
C ASN A 20 33.62 -9.47 15.35
N GLY A 21 33.06 -9.06 14.21
CA GLY A 21 32.34 -9.96 13.30
C GLY A 21 30.89 -10.26 13.71
N GLY A 22 30.36 -9.57 14.72
CA GLY A 22 28.95 -9.69 15.08
C GLY A 22 28.05 -8.86 14.17
N THR A 23 26.75 -9.21 14.16
CA THR A 23 25.71 -8.46 13.44
C THR A 23 25.22 -7.23 14.22
N ALA A 24 25.69 -7.04 15.47
CA ALA A 24 25.25 -6.04 16.43
C ALA A 24 23.77 -6.13 16.87
N ILE A 25 23.12 -7.26 16.58
CA ILE A 25 21.70 -7.50 16.93
C ILE A 25 21.52 -8.89 17.53
N SER A 26 20.63 -8.99 18.52
CA SER A 26 20.34 -10.25 19.21
C SER A 26 19.53 -11.26 18.37
N SER A 27 18.84 -10.79 17.33
CA SER A 27 18.06 -11.60 16.40
C SER A 27 18.90 -12.33 15.35
N GLY A 28 20.21 -12.06 15.26
CA GLY A 28 21.07 -12.63 14.22
C GLY A 28 20.95 -11.96 12.84
N PHE A 29 20.11 -10.92 12.72
CA PHE A 29 19.89 -10.21 11.45
C PHE A 29 20.76 -8.95 11.36
N LYS A 30 21.26 -8.68 10.17
CA LYS A 30 22.07 -7.51 9.91
C LYS A 30 21.19 -6.25 9.98
N ASN A 31 21.65 -5.24 10.73
CA ASN A 31 21.00 -3.91 10.86
C ASN A 31 19.65 -3.90 11.58
N GLY A 32 19.30 -4.92 12.38
CA GLY A 32 18.06 -4.93 13.17
C GLY A 32 16.77 -5.06 12.35
N VAL A 33 16.89 -5.37 11.07
CA VAL A 33 15.72 -5.57 10.20
C VAL A 33 15.39 -7.06 10.14
N ASP A 34 14.16 -7.41 10.47
CA ASP A 34 13.68 -8.77 10.29
C ASP A 34 13.70 -9.15 8.80
N PRO A 35 14.03 -10.40 8.46
CA PRO A 35 14.01 -10.83 7.08
C PRO A 35 12.59 -10.76 6.53
N ARG A 36 12.48 -10.33 5.28
CA ARG A 36 11.21 -10.41 4.56
C ARG A 36 10.78 -11.87 4.46
N LYS A 37 9.49 -12.13 4.74
CA LYS A 37 8.92 -13.48 4.72
C LYS A 37 8.56 -13.96 3.31
N ASN A 38 8.42 -13.05 2.36
CA ASN A 38 8.08 -13.34 0.95
C ASN A 38 9.30 -13.15 0.04
N ALA A 39 9.47 -14.04 -0.93
CA ALA A 39 10.57 -13.99 -1.90
C ALA A 39 10.38 -12.88 -2.96
N GLN A 40 9.13 -12.54 -3.29
CA GLN A 40 8.74 -11.51 -4.23
C GLN A 40 7.80 -10.50 -3.56
N PRO A 41 7.72 -9.24 -4.04
CA PRO A 41 6.74 -8.29 -3.55
C PRO A 41 5.32 -8.85 -3.65
N LEU A 42 4.51 -8.70 -2.60
CA LEU A 42 3.09 -9.07 -2.67
C LEU A 42 2.33 -8.11 -3.59
N ILE A 43 2.65 -6.83 -3.53
CA ILE A 43 2.10 -5.82 -4.45
C ILE A 43 2.89 -5.85 -5.75
N ILE A 44 2.20 -6.12 -6.85
CA ILE A 44 2.75 -6.06 -8.21
C ILE A 44 2.67 -4.61 -8.68
N ASN A 45 3.74 -4.10 -9.31
CA ASN A 45 3.82 -2.75 -9.84
C ASN A 45 3.68 -1.65 -8.75
N GLY A 46 4.18 -1.92 -7.55
CA GLY A 46 4.09 -0.97 -6.43
C GLY A 46 4.86 0.34 -6.65
N ASP A 47 5.83 0.35 -7.56
CA ASP A 47 6.60 1.52 -8.01
C ASP A 47 5.95 2.28 -9.18
N MET A 48 4.76 1.85 -9.63
CA MET A 48 3.99 2.46 -10.72
C MET A 48 4.70 2.48 -12.07
N ALA A 49 5.62 1.54 -12.33
CA ALA A 49 6.49 1.54 -13.51
C ALA A 49 5.81 1.04 -14.79
N VAL A 50 4.84 0.13 -14.67
CA VAL A 50 4.17 -0.51 -15.82
C VAL A 50 2.82 0.14 -16.10
N ALA A 51 2.60 0.58 -17.34
CA ALA A 51 1.39 1.28 -17.79
C ALA A 51 1.02 0.85 -19.22
N GLN A 52 0.51 -0.39 -19.39
CA GLN A 52 0.21 -0.98 -20.71
C GLN A 52 -0.95 -0.30 -21.44
N ARG A 53 -1.91 0.29 -20.71
CA ARG A 53 -3.11 0.93 -21.28
C ARG A 53 -2.92 2.40 -21.62
N GLY A 54 -1.70 2.92 -21.46
CA GLY A 54 -1.35 4.33 -21.62
C GLY A 54 -1.00 5.00 -20.32
N THR A 55 -0.29 6.12 -20.41
CA THR A 55 0.26 6.85 -19.25
C THR A 55 -0.58 8.06 -18.82
N SER A 56 -1.66 8.36 -19.55
CA SER A 56 -2.54 9.50 -19.27
C SER A 56 -3.98 9.20 -19.66
N PHE A 57 -4.88 9.42 -18.74
CA PHE A 57 -6.33 9.32 -18.92
C PHE A 57 -6.96 10.64 -18.50
N THR A 58 -7.69 11.26 -19.42
CA THR A 58 -8.37 12.56 -19.17
C THR A 58 -9.88 12.38 -19.11
N SER A 59 -10.55 13.32 -18.47
CA SER A 59 -12.02 13.33 -18.36
C SER A 59 -12.60 12.06 -17.72
N VAL A 60 -11.86 11.47 -16.77
CA VAL A 60 -12.29 10.28 -16.05
C VAL A 60 -13.33 10.69 -15.02
N SER A 61 -14.57 10.17 -15.15
CA SER A 61 -15.70 10.49 -14.24
C SER A 61 -16.41 9.25 -13.71
N SER A 62 -16.11 8.07 -14.24
CA SER A 62 -16.76 6.83 -13.84
C SER A 62 -15.98 5.58 -14.22
N GLY A 63 -16.34 4.46 -13.57
CA GLY A 63 -15.87 3.13 -13.92
C GLY A 63 -14.42 2.83 -13.56
N ALA A 64 -13.99 1.64 -13.95
CA ALA A 64 -12.65 1.12 -13.65
C ALA A 64 -11.61 1.69 -14.63
N ASN A 65 -10.64 2.42 -14.12
CA ASN A 65 -9.55 3.02 -14.89
C ASN A 65 -8.20 2.54 -14.33
N PHE A 66 -7.31 2.11 -15.22
CA PHE A 66 -5.99 1.55 -14.86
C PHE A 66 -4.87 2.35 -15.56
N PRO A 67 -4.54 3.53 -15.06
CA PRO A 67 -3.46 4.37 -15.63
C PRO A 67 -2.08 3.76 -15.43
N VAL A 68 -1.93 2.95 -14.39
CA VAL A 68 -0.82 2.03 -14.19
C VAL A 68 -1.40 0.64 -13.92
N ASP A 69 -0.71 -0.39 -14.37
CA ASP A 69 -1.20 -1.75 -14.22
C ASP A 69 -1.35 -2.13 -12.74
N ARG A 70 -2.36 -2.97 -12.44
CA ARG A 70 -2.71 -3.45 -11.10
C ARG A 70 -3.37 -2.44 -10.17
N PHE A 71 -3.31 -1.13 -10.46
CA PHE A 71 -3.96 -0.09 -9.68
C PHE A 71 -5.18 0.45 -10.42
N GLU A 72 -6.35 0.28 -9.82
CA GLU A 72 -7.65 0.67 -10.35
C GLU A 72 -8.14 1.92 -9.65
N PHE A 73 -8.26 3.02 -10.37
CA PHE A 73 -9.02 4.18 -9.91
C PHE A 73 -10.47 4.06 -10.35
N TYR A 74 -11.38 4.20 -9.41
CA TYR A 74 -12.81 4.02 -9.66
C TYR A 74 -13.61 5.17 -9.06
N PRO A 75 -13.91 6.22 -9.82
CA PRO A 75 -14.86 7.25 -9.43
C PRO A 75 -16.28 6.84 -9.83
N THR A 76 -17.28 7.34 -9.08
CA THR A 76 -18.70 7.19 -9.39
C THR A 76 -19.41 8.48 -9.09
N ASN A 77 -19.87 9.18 -10.13
CA ASN A 77 -20.63 10.44 -10.10
C ASN A 77 -19.97 11.56 -9.27
N LEU A 78 -18.69 11.54 -9.11
CA LEU A 78 -17.95 12.43 -8.23
C LEU A 78 -16.87 13.17 -9.02
N GLY A 79 -17.20 14.34 -9.54
CA GLY A 79 -16.28 15.18 -10.29
C GLY A 79 -15.73 14.55 -11.56
N THR A 80 -14.63 15.11 -12.06
CA THR A 80 -13.87 14.61 -13.22
C THR A 80 -12.39 14.71 -12.93
N TYR A 81 -11.62 13.75 -13.42
CA TYR A 81 -10.19 13.62 -13.09
C TYR A 81 -9.32 13.47 -14.35
N THR A 82 -8.09 13.90 -14.24
CA THR A 82 -6.97 13.43 -15.06
C THR A 82 -6.09 12.53 -14.22
N ILE A 83 -5.77 11.34 -14.76
CA ILE A 83 -4.94 10.36 -14.08
C ILE A 83 -3.72 10.09 -14.94
N ILE A 84 -2.52 10.19 -14.33
CA ILE A 84 -1.27 10.05 -15.07
C ILE A 84 -0.28 9.13 -14.36
N GLN A 85 0.53 8.44 -15.13
CA GLN A 85 1.81 7.95 -14.68
C GLN A 85 2.79 9.12 -14.72
N GLU A 86 3.10 9.70 -13.56
CA GLU A 86 3.99 10.86 -13.42
C GLU A 86 5.44 10.40 -13.35
N ALA A 87 6.33 11.01 -14.12
CA ALA A 87 7.77 10.81 -13.99
C ALA A 87 8.31 11.60 -12.78
N LEU A 88 9.02 10.94 -11.89
CA LEU A 88 9.66 11.57 -10.75
C LEU A 88 11.08 12.01 -11.14
N THR A 89 11.41 13.27 -10.89
CA THR A 89 12.71 13.88 -11.17
C THR A 89 13.42 14.43 -9.94
N SER A 90 12.70 14.55 -8.81
CA SER A 90 13.21 15.08 -7.55
C SER A 90 12.31 14.69 -6.37
N GLY A 91 12.72 15.04 -5.15
CA GLY A 91 11.98 14.81 -3.92
C GLY A 91 12.35 13.50 -3.23
N GLU A 92 11.78 13.27 -2.04
CA GLU A 92 12.17 12.15 -1.19
C GLU A 92 11.88 10.79 -1.84
N ALA A 93 10.76 10.61 -2.53
CA ALA A 93 10.49 9.37 -3.24
C ALA A 93 11.55 9.10 -4.33
N TYR A 94 11.93 10.14 -5.11
CA TYR A 94 13.00 10.04 -6.09
C TYR A 94 14.35 9.68 -5.47
N ASN A 95 14.71 10.31 -4.34
CA ASN A 95 15.95 10.04 -3.59
C ASN A 95 15.99 8.59 -3.07
N ASN A 96 14.81 7.98 -2.84
CA ASN A 96 14.65 6.59 -2.41
C ASN A 96 14.53 5.58 -3.59
N GLY A 97 14.84 6.01 -4.81
CA GLY A 97 14.96 5.12 -5.97
C GLY A 97 13.74 5.05 -6.88
N PHE A 98 12.60 5.66 -6.53
CA PHE A 98 11.41 5.65 -7.37
C PHE A 98 11.56 6.61 -8.56
N ARG A 99 11.01 6.22 -9.72
CA ARG A 99 11.09 7.00 -10.97
C ARG A 99 9.72 7.34 -11.53
N THR A 100 8.69 6.69 -11.05
CA THR A 100 7.31 6.85 -11.48
C THR A 100 6.36 6.90 -10.29
N ALA A 101 5.24 7.58 -10.45
CA ALA A 101 4.14 7.64 -9.51
C ALA A 101 2.81 7.62 -10.26
N LEU A 102 1.76 7.17 -9.62
CA LEU A 102 0.39 7.41 -10.07
C LEU A 102 -0.08 8.73 -9.46
N ARG A 103 -0.54 9.67 -10.30
CA ARG A 103 -1.12 10.95 -9.86
C ARG A 103 -2.55 11.08 -10.37
N ILE A 104 -3.42 11.57 -9.51
CA ILE A 104 -4.84 11.86 -9.78
C ILE A 104 -5.06 13.34 -9.52
N ASP A 105 -5.47 14.06 -10.56
CA ASP A 105 -5.79 15.50 -10.52
C ASP A 105 -7.29 15.68 -10.68
N THR A 106 -7.93 16.48 -9.84
CA THR A 106 -9.32 16.88 -10.01
C THR A 106 -9.41 17.98 -11.06
N THR A 107 -10.15 17.74 -12.15
CA THR A 107 -10.33 18.70 -13.25
C THR A 107 -11.73 19.33 -13.29
N THR A 108 -12.71 18.67 -12.68
CA THR A 108 -14.02 19.25 -12.38
C THR A 108 -14.36 18.88 -10.95
N ALA A 109 -14.55 19.89 -10.12
CA ALA A 109 -14.85 19.69 -8.70
C ALA A 109 -16.31 19.30 -8.47
N ASP A 110 -16.52 18.52 -7.41
CA ASP A 110 -17.81 18.25 -6.78
C ASP A 110 -17.65 18.39 -5.26
N ALA A 111 -17.94 19.57 -4.76
CA ALA A 111 -17.82 19.89 -3.35
C ALA A 111 -19.04 19.45 -2.51
N SER A 112 -20.03 18.81 -3.13
CA SER A 112 -21.28 18.41 -2.47
C SER A 112 -21.72 17.04 -2.97
N PRO A 113 -20.93 15.98 -2.73
CA PRO A 113 -21.24 14.64 -3.23
C PRO A 113 -22.58 14.13 -2.72
N SER A 114 -23.33 13.47 -3.60
CA SER A 114 -24.54 12.73 -3.19
C SER A 114 -24.13 11.56 -2.26
N SER A 115 -25.06 11.06 -1.48
CA SER A 115 -24.76 10.02 -0.48
C SER A 115 -24.09 8.77 -1.04
N THR A 116 -24.35 8.45 -2.31
CA THR A 116 -23.85 7.25 -3.00
C THR A 116 -22.56 7.47 -3.79
N ASP A 117 -22.13 8.72 -3.98
CA ASP A 117 -20.97 9.05 -4.80
C ASP A 117 -19.67 8.67 -4.09
N TYR A 118 -18.66 8.25 -4.85
CA TYR A 118 -17.36 7.85 -4.29
C TYR A 118 -16.23 7.84 -5.32
N ALA A 119 -14.99 7.93 -4.79
CA ALA A 119 -13.78 7.68 -5.56
C ALA A 119 -12.74 6.99 -4.69
N TYR A 120 -12.15 5.92 -5.20
CA TYR A 120 -11.06 5.19 -4.54
C TYR A 120 -10.02 4.71 -5.54
N LEU A 121 -8.79 4.53 -5.05
CA LEU A 121 -7.73 3.77 -5.72
C LEU A 121 -7.55 2.43 -5.02
N ARG A 122 -7.48 1.33 -5.75
CA ARG A 122 -7.30 0.00 -5.14
C ARG A 122 -6.38 -0.90 -5.94
N THR A 123 -5.75 -1.84 -5.25
CA THR A 123 -5.10 -3.02 -5.81
C THR A 123 -5.66 -4.30 -5.21
N LYS A 124 -5.68 -5.37 -6.00
CA LYS A 124 -6.40 -6.61 -5.72
C LYS A 124 -5.44 -7.78 -5.65
N PHE A 125 -5.71 -8.73 -4.76
CA PHE A 125 -4.88 -9.92 -4.53
C PHE A 125 -5.66 -11.20 -4.70
N GLU A 126 -5.02 -12.20 -5.32
CA GLU A 126 -5.52 -13.56 -5.35
C GLU A 126 -5.27 -14.24 -4.00
N GLY A 127 -6.18 -15.11 -3.57
CA GLY A 127 -6.07 -15.76 -2.27
C GLY A 127 -4.82 -16.64 -2.14
N GLN A 128 -4.41 -17.31 -3.22
CA GLN A 128 -3.22 -18.14 -3.23
C GLN A 128 -1.91 -17.39 -2.90
N ASP A 129 -1.86 -16.07 -3.14
CA ASP A 129 -0.68 -15.23 -2.87
C ASP A 129 -0.63 -14.73 -1.41
N LEU A 130 -1.71 -14.95 -0.64
CA LEU A 130 -1.90 -14.40 0.71
C LEU A 130 -1.68 -15.43 1.83
N GLN A 131 -1.35 -16.68 1.52
CA GLN A 131 -1.30 -17.76 2.50
C GLN A 131 -0.24 -17.54 3.60
N LEU A 132 0.78 -16.74 3.33
CA LEU A 132 1.81 -16.36 4.31
C LEU A 132 1.25 -15.56 5.51
N PHE A 133 0.11 -14.91 5.36
CA PHE A 133 -0.56 -14.23 6.48
C PHE A 133 -1.22 -15.18 7.47
N LYS A 134 -1.42 -16.45 7.10
CA LYS A 134 -2.05 -17.48 7.96
C LYS A 134 -3.38 -17.02 8.57
N LYS A 135 -4.06 -16.09 7.88
CA LYS A 135 -5.34 -15.52 8.32
C LYS A 135 -6.35 -16.62 8.63
N GLY A 136 -7.18 -16.45 9.64
CA GLY A 136 -8.12 -17.46 10.09
C GLY A 136 -7.51 -18.58 10.97
N THR A 137 -6.26 -18.45 11.40
CA THR A 137 -5.60 -19.40 12.29
C THR A 137 -5.10 -18.72 13.57
N SER A 138 -4.81 -19.52 14.60
CA SER A 138 -4.19 -19.01 15.84
C SER A 138 -2.79 -18.42 15.62
N ASN A 139 -2.15 -18.69 14.49
CA ASN A 139 -0.84 -18.18 14.10
C ASN A 139 -0.93 -17.06 13.05
N ALA A 140 -2.10 -16.41 12.93
CA ALA A 140 -2.29 -15.33 11.98
C ALA A 140 -1.24 -14.22 12.18
N GLU A 141 -0.73 -13.73 11.07
CA GLU A 141 0.30 -12.68 11.05
C GLU A 141 -0.34 -11.31 10.92
N LYS A 142 0.35 -10.28 11.43
CA LYS A 142 0.00 -8.88 11.19
C LYS A 142 0.36 -8.49 9.76
N PHE A 143 -0.24 -7.39 9.29
CA PHE A 143 0.03 -6.81 7.98
C PHE A 143 0.67 -5.44 8.18
N THR A 144 1.69 -5.12 7.40
CA THR A 144 2.24 -3.76 7.34
C THR A 144 2.18 -3.24 5.91
N LEU A 145 1.45 -2.16 5.70
CA LEU A 145 1.40 -1.44 4.43
C LEU A 145 2.31 -0.22 4.52
N ALA A 146 3.20 -0.06 3.53
CA ALA A 146 3.97 1.17 3.40
C ALA A 146 3.88 1.73 1.98
N PHE A 147 3.95 3.05 1.86
CA PHE A 147 3.86 3.77 0.59
C PHE A 147 4.40 5.18 0.73
N TRP A 148 4.73 5.79 -0.40
CA TRP A 148 4.99 7.21 -0.52
C TRP A 148 3.77 7.90 -1.07
N VAL A 149 3.39 9.02 -0.46
CA VAL A 149 2.21 9.82 -0.84
C VAL A 149 2.56 11.29 -0.90
N LYS A 150 1.95 12.00 -1.83
CA LYS A 150 2.06 13.45 -2.00
C LYS A 150 0.68 14.02 -2.37
N SER A 151 0.33 15.19 -1.85
CA SER A 151 -0.83 15.97 -2.26
C SER A 151 -0.57 17.45 -1.98
N ASN A 152 -1.25 18.33 -2.67
CA ASN A 152 -1.33 19.75 -2.30
C ASN A 152 -2.16 19.98 -1.03
N LYS A 153 -3.00 18.99 -0.65
CA LYS A 153 -3.91 19.06 0.48
C LYS A 153 -3.29 18.42 1.72
N THR A 154 -3.21 19.19 2.82
CA THR A 154 -2.81 18.69 4.14
C THR A 154 -4.04 18.18 4.88
N THR A 155 -4.21 16.89 4.96
CA THR A 155 -5.38 16.22 5.55
C THR A 155 -5.05 14.80 5.95
N THR A 156 -5.99 14.11 6.54
CA THR A 156 -5.88 12.68 6.88
C THR A 156 -6.68 11.86 5.87
N GLY A 157 -6.01 10.91 5.22
CA GLY A 157 -6.64 9.91 4.37
C GLY A 157 -6.86 8.59 5.10
N GLN A 158 -7.64 7.72 4.50
CA GLN A 158 -7.93 6.37 4.98
C GLN A 158 -7.54 5.33 3.95
N VAL A 159 -6.96 4.23 4.42
CA VAL A 159 -6.69 3.03 3.62
C VAL A 159 -7.30 1.81 4.31
N ASN A 160 -7.91 0.96 3.52
CA ASN A 160 -8.63 -0.21 3.98
C ASN A 160 -7.96 -1.49 3.48
N LEU A 161 -7.94 -2.51 4.31
CA LEU A 161 -7.78 -3.90 3.89
C LEU A 161 -9.17 -4.56 3.93
N PHE A 162 -9.67 -4.93 2.76
CA PHE A 162 -10.99 -5.55 2.63
C PHE A 162 -10.84 -7.01 2.20
N ASP A 163 -11.13 -7.92 3.12
CA ASP A 163 -11.22 -9.36 2.90
C ASP A 163 -12.56 -9.69 2.25
N ILE A 164 -12.51 -10.06 1.00
CA ILE A 164 -13.69 -10.37 0.18
C ILE A 164 -14.26 -11.74 0.53
N ASP A 165 -13.40 -12.73 0.81
CA ASP A 165 -13.82 -14.10 1.09
C ASP A 165 -14.74 -14.18 2.32
N ASN A 166 -14.44 -13.34 3.33
CA ASN A 166 -15.11 -13.37 4.62
C ASN A 166 -15.94 -12.10 4.90
N ASN A 167 -16.01 -11.16 3.95
CA ASN A 167 -16.67 -9.86 4.10
C ASN A 167 -16.23 -9.10 5.36
N ARG A 168 -14.90 -8.98 5.55
CA ARG A 168 -14.29 -8.34 6.73
C ARG A 168 -13.43 -7.16 6.32
N LEU A 169 -13.38 -6.15 7.17
CA LEU A 169 -12.68 -4.88 6.94
C LEU A 169 -11.79 -4.55 8.14
N VAL A 170 -10.64 -3.96 7.87
CA VAL A 170 -9.83 -3.20 8.82
C VAL A 170 -9.28 -1.97 8.14
N SER A 171 -9.18 -0.87 8.87
CA SER A 171 -8.75 0.43 8.33
C SER A 171 -7.51 0.96 9.04
N GLY A 172 -6.76 1.77 8.32
CA GLY A 172 -5.69 2.59 8.84
C GLY A 172 -5.78 4.01 8.30
N THR A 173 -5.23 4.97 9.02
CA THR A 173 -5.21 6.37 8.61
C THR A 173 -3.78 6.84 8.33
N TYR A 174 -3.64 7.81 7.44
CA TYR A 174 -2.38 8.48 7.14
C TYR A 174 -2.58 9.99 7.02
N ALA A 175 -1.81 10.76 7.75
CA ALA A 175 -1.83 12.22 7.62
C ALA A 175 -0.85 12.66 6.53
N ILE A 176 -1.25 13.60 5.67
CA ILE A 176 -0.36 14.39 4.83
C ILE A 176 -0.11 15.69 5.59
N SER A 177 1.14 15.86 6.05
CA SER A 177 1.52 16.93 6.97
C SER A 177 2.05 18.16 6.26
N SER A 178 2.59 18.00 5.05
CA SER A 178 3.21 19.05 4.25
C SER A 178 2.70 18.99 2.81
N ALA A 179 2.08 20.07 2.36
CA ALA A 179 1.59 20.18 0.99
C ALA A 179 2.73 20.01 -0.03
N ASN A 180 2.44 19.33 -1.13
CA ASN A 180 3.35 19.11 -2.25
C ASN A 180 4.67 18.38 -1.89
N THR A 181 4.69 17.67 -0.77
CA THR A 181 5.87 16.96 -0.27
C THR A 181 5.64 15.46 -0.25
N TRP A 182 6.59 14.68 -0.76
CA TRP A 182 6.55 13.23 -0.67
C TRP A 182 6.80 12.78 0.77
N GLU A 183 5.85 12.07 1.35
CA GLU A 183 5.93 11.53 2.70
C GLU A 183 5.78 10.01 2.68
N LYS A 184 6.68 9.29 3.36
CA LYS A 184 6.56 7.84 3.55
C LYS A 184 5.60 7.55 4.69
N LYS A 185 4.62 6.69 4.45
CA LYS A 185 3.68 6.19 5.45
C LYS A 185 3.93 4.71 5.71
N VAL A 186 3.79 4.29 6.96
CA VAL A 186 3.87 2.91 7.40
C VAL A 186 2.71 2.66 8.36
N ILE A 187 1.85 1.72 8.02
CA ILE A 187 0.61 1.42 8.73
C ILE A 187 0.59 -0.06 9.06
N ASN A 188 0.41 -0.37 10.33
CA ASN A 188 0.27 -1.74 10.82
C ASN A 188 -1.21 -2.08 11.02
N PHE A 189 -1.60 -3.23 10.52
CA PHE A 189 -2.93 -3.81 10.71
C PHE A 189 -2.82 -5.06 11.58
N PRO A 190 -3.77 -5.30 12.50
CA PRO A 190 -3.76 -6.46 13.37
C PRO A 190 -3.89 -7.76 12.59
N ALA A 191 -3.39 -8.83 13.18
CA ALA A 191 -3.68 -10.18 12.73
C ALA A 191 -5.18 -10.48 12.84
N ASP A 192 -5.71 -11.31 11.94
CA ASP A 192 -7.10 -11.80 12.05
C ASP A 192 -7.10 -13.33 12.17
N THR A 193 -7.56 -13.81 13.30
CA THR A 193 -7.72 -15.25 13.56
C THR A 193 -9.04 -15.81 13.04
N THR A 194 -9.88 -14.96 12.44
CA THR A 194 -11.22 -15.31 11.93
C THR A 194 -11.25 -15.20 10.40
N GLY A 195 -11.75 -16.23 9.74
CA GLY A 195 -11.93 -16.24 8.28
C GLY A 195 -10.60 -16.35 7.52
N ALA A 196 -10.30 -17.52 7.03
CA ALA A 196 -9.13 -17.77 6.18
C ALA A 196 -9.34 -17.19 4.77
N PHE A 197 -8.25 -16.80 4.12
CA PHE A 197 -8.28 -16.55 2.68
C PHE A 197 -8.39 -17.88 1.92
N ASP A 198 -9.18 -17.87 0.87
CA ASP A 198 -9.25 -18.99 -0.07
C ASP A 198 -7.87 -19.23 -0.72
N ASN A 199 -7.48 -20.48 -0.91
CA ASN A 199 -6.25 -20.82 -1.64
C ASN A 199 -6.54 -21.05 -3.12
N ASN A 200 -7.00 -20.02 -3.80
CA ASN A 200 -7.34 -20.05 -5.22
C ASN A 200 -6.91 -18.76 -5.94
N ASN A 201 -7.20 -18.64 -7.23
CA ASN A 201 -6.88 -17.47 -8.04
C ASN A 201 -8.01 -16.43 -8.10
N ALA A 202 -9.02 -16.54 -7.24
CA ALA A 202 -10.06 -15.51 -7.12
C ALA A 202 -9.58 -14.33 -6.28
N LEU A 203 -10.31 -13.24 -6.35
CA LEU A 203 -10.09 -12.07 -5.52
C LEU A 203 -10.40 -12.37 -4.05
N SER A 204 -9.42 -12.23 -3.18
CA SER A 204 -9.57 -12.45 -1.74
C SER A 204 -9.31 -11.20 -0.89
N LEU A 205 -8.38 -10.33 -1.29
CA LEU A 205 -8.05 -9.11 -0.55
C LEU A 205 -7.97 -7.90 -1.48
N ILE A 206 -8.46 -6.78 -0.99
CA ILE A 206 -8.29 -5.46 -1.61
C ILE A 206 -7.52 -4.56 -0.64
N VAL A 207 -6.50 -3.86 -1.13
CA VAL A 207 -5.96 -2.64 -0.51
C VAL A 207 -6.61 -1.47 -1.20
N GLU A 208 -7.35 -0.65 -0.46
CA GLU A 208 -8.17 0.43 -0.98
C GLU A 208 -7.83 1.75 -0.30
N PHE A 209 -7.36 2.72 -1.06
CA PHE A 209 -7.21 4.11 -0.66
C PHE A 209 -8.49 4.84 -1.03
N PHE A 210 -9.29 5.18 -0.05
CA PHE A 210 -10.54 5.89 -0.29
C PHE A 210 -10.25 7.40 -0.32
N LEU A 211 -10.58 8.06 -1.43
CA LEU A 211 -10.15 9.43 -1.70
C LEU A 211 -11.26 10.45 -1.59
N ASP A 212 -12.50 10.03 -1.79
CA ASP A 212 -13.67 10.89 -1.60
C ASP A 212 -14.96 10.08 -1.57
N GLY A 213 -16.02 10.63 -0.94
CA GLY A 213 -17.34 9.98 -0.96
C GLY A 213 -18.38 10.67 -0.12
N GLY A 214 -19.64 10.41 -0.49
CA GLY A 214 -20.81 10.88 0.22
C GLY A 214 -21.11 10.11 1.51
N SER A 215 -22.25 10.43 2.15
CA SER A 215 -22.56 9.98 3.51
C SER A 215 -22.69 8.47 3.68
N ASN A 216 -22.98 7.71 2.62
CA ASN A 216 -23.00 6.24 2.70
C ASN A 216 -21.62 5.63 2.99
N TRP A 217 -20.55 6.39 2.79
CA TRP A 217 -19.17 5.94 2.94
C TRP A 217 -18.45 6.56 4.13
N THR A 218 -19.00 7.67 4.67
CA THR A 218 -18.34 8.52 5.67
C THR A 218 -19.03 8.50 7.04
N SER A 219 -20.16 7.80 7.18
CA SER A 219 -21.06 7.91 8.34
C SER A 219 -20.74 6.97 9.50
N GLY A 220 -19.79 6.07 9.33
CA GLY A 220 -19.45 5.04 10.32
C GLY A 220 -18.26 5.38 11.20
N THR A 221 -17.55 4.35 11.61
CA THR A 221 -16.31 4.45 12.40
C THR A 221 -15.23 3.61 11.73
N ALA A 222 -14.07 4.19 11.45
CA ALA A 222 -12.97 3.46 10.83
C ALA A 222 -12.48 2.31 11.74
N PRO A 223 -12.59 1.03 11.32
CA PRO A 223 -12.28 -0.10 12.17
C PRO A 223 -10.77 -0.26 12.36
N THR A 224 -10.32 -0.27 13.60
CA THR A 224 -8.93 -0.53 13.97
C THR A 224 -8.62 -2.01 14.22
N ALA A 225 -9.64 -2.85 14.20
CA ALA A 225 -9.58 -4.30 14.26
C ALA A 225 -10.44 -4.89 13.12
N TRP A 226 -10.16 -6.14 12.73
CA TRP A 226 -10.97 -6.80 11.71
C TRP A 226 -12.40 -7.03 12.20
N GLU A 227 -13.36 -6.53 11.45
CA GLU A 227 -14.78 -6.67 11.74
C GLU A 227 -15.59 -6.90 10.44
N ALA A 228 -16.89 -7.13 10.58
CA ALA A 228 -17.78 -7.22 9.42
C ALA A 228 -17.77 -5.91 8.63
N GLN A 229 -17.61 -6.01 7.31
CA GLN A 229 -17.56 -4.84 6.44
C GLN A 229 -18.86 -4.04 6.49
N SER A 230 -18.73 -2.72 6.64
CA SER A 230 -19.80 -1.74 6.48
C SER A 230 -19.32 -0.64 5.53
N ASN A 231 -20.18 -0.17 4.65
CA ASN A 231 -19.80 0.88 3.70
C ASN A 231 -19.46 2.20 4.42
N GLY A 232 -20.21 2.54 5.48
CA GLY A 232 -20.02 3.77 6.23
C GLY A 232 -18.63 3.90 6.87
N ASP A 233 -17.95 2.78 7.09
CA ASP A 233 -16.66 2.69 7.78
C ASP A 233 -15.46 2.89 6.84
N ARG A 234 -15.71 2.91 5.53
CA ARG A 234 -14.62 2.85 4.53
C ARG A 234 -13.95 4.18 4.25
N ASN A 235 -14.57 5.32 4.58
CA ASN A 235 -14.03 6.66 4.30
C ASN A 235 -14.37 7.70 5.37
N VAL A 236 -14.29 7.32 6.62
CA VAL A 236 -14.70 8.18 7.77
C VAL A 236 -13.92 9.51 7.81
N ASN A 237 -12.65 9.51 7.37
CA ASN A 237 -11.82 10.70 7.37
C ASN A 237 -12.01 11.59 6.14
N ASN A 238 -12.71 11.13 5.14
CA ASN A 238 -12.94 11.74 3.83
C ASN A 238 -11.83 12.67 3.35
N PHE A 239 -10.93 12.16 2.52
CA PHE A 239 -9.83 12.96 1.96
C PHE A 239 -10.36 14.18 1.19
N ASP A 240 -11.57 14.07 0.60
CA ASP A 240 -12.27 15.11 -0.14
C ASP A 240 -11.43 15.60 -1.34
N LEU A 241 -11.06 14.64 -2.19
CA LEU A 241 -10.24 14.91 -3.39
C LEU A 241 -11.01 15.76 -4.41
N ALA A 242 -12.30 15.48 -4.61
CA ALA A 242 -13.13 16.20 -5.57
C ALA A 242 -13.55 17.61 -5.12
N GLY A 243 -13.31 17.98 -3.87
CA GLY A 243 -13.80 19.25 -3.31
C GLY A 243 -13.22 20.52 -3.96
N SER A 244 -12.13 20.42 -4.74
CA SER A 244 -11.55 21.55 -5.49
C SER A 244 -10.79 21.03 -6.72
N THR A 245 -10.78 21.84 -7.79
CA THR A 245 -9.94 21.59 -8.97
C THR A 245 -8.44 21.80 -8.71
N ASP A 246 -8.07 22.37 -7.58
CA ASP A 246 -6.68 22.47 -7.16
C ASP A 246 -6.16 21.15 -6.53
N ASN A 247 -7.06 20.26 -6.13
CA ASN A 247 -6.70 19.06 -5.41
C ASN A 247 -6.04 18.02 -6.32
N ASP A 248 -4.92 17.52 -5.85
CA ASP A 248 -4.22 16.35 -6.40
C ASP A 248 -3.88 15.33 -5.32
N TRP A 249 -3.61 14.11 -5.75
CA TRP A 249 -3.10 13.05 -4.90
C TRP A 249 -2.21 12.12 -5.70
N ALA A 250 -1.04 11.80 -5.20
CA ALA A 250 -0.09 10.96 -5.89
C ALA A 250 0.51 9.90 -4.96
N ILE A 251 0.80 8.71 -5.50
CA ILE A 251 1.32 7.56 -4.75
C ILE A 251 2.40 6.82 -5.53
N THR A 252 3.38 6.28 -4.81
CA THR A 252 4.36 5.31 -5.32
C THR A 252 4.95 4.47 -4.18
N GLY A 253 5.74 3.47 -4.52
CA GLY A 253 6.45 2.65 -3.53
C GLY A 253 5.51 1.90 -2.60
N VAL A 254 4.39 1.41 -3.11
CA VAL A 254 3.38 0.68 -2.34
C VAL A 254 3.87 -0.74 -2.09
N GLN A 255 4.03 -1.11 -0.83
CA GLN A 255 4.44 -2.46 -0.42
C GLN A 255 3.59 -2.97 0.74
N LEU A 256 3.25 -4.25 0.70
CA LEU A 256 2.54 -4.97 1.76
C LEU A 256 3.45 -6.07 2.30
N GLU A 257 3.73 -6.02 3.60
CA GLU A 257 4.64 -6.93 4.27
C GLU A 257 3.91 -7.79 5.32
N VAL A 258 4.40 -9.00 5.49
CA VAL A 258 3.91 -9.93 6.53
C VAL A 258 4.66 -9.68 7.83
N GLY A 259 3.98 -9.17 8.83
CA GLY A 259 4.55 -8.82 10.14
C GLY A 259 4.20 -7.41 10.56
N GLU A 260 4.83 -6.95 11.62
CA GLU A 260 4.67 -5.59 12.16
C GLU A 260 6.01 -4.86 12.08
N PHE A 261 6.02 -3.71 11.42
CA PHE A 261 7.22 -2.92 11.20
C PHE A 261 6.98 -1.44 11.51
N SER A 262 8.03 -0.76 11.93
CA SER A 262 8.06 0.70 12.04
C SER A 262 8.64 1.34 10.76
N SER A 263 8.66 2.66 10.70
CA SER A 263 9.29 3.41 9.59
C SER A 263 10.80 3.11 9.45
N THR A 264 11.45 2.65 10.53
CA THR A 264 12.88 2.34 10.57
C THR A 264 13.20 0.86 10.43
N THR A 265 12.23 -0.04 10.67
CA THR A 265 12.45 -1.49 10.63
C THR A 265 11.78 -2.16 9.43
N ILE A 266 10.90 -1.45 8.72
CA ILE A 266 10.27 -2.01 7.51
C ILE A 266 11.35 -2.37 6.48
N PRO A 267 11.27 -3.59 5.88
CA PRO A 267 12.19 -3.98 4.83
C PRO A 267 12.25 -2.93 3.71
N PRO A 268 13.41 -2.68 3.10
CA PRO A 268 13.51 -1.79 1.95
C PRO A 268 12.51 -2.21 0.85
N PHE A 269 12.01 -1.22 0.10
CA PHE A 269 11.17 -1.55 -1.07
C PHE A 269 11.93 -2.48 -2.01
N GLN A 270 11.27 -3.53 -2.47
CA GLN A 270 11.86 -4.52 -3.35
C GLN A 270 11.64 -4.09 -4.81
N HIS A 271 12.62 -3.37 -5.35
CA HIS A 271 12.63 -3.00 -6.76
C HIS A 271 12.84 -4.27 -7.62
N GLU A 272 11.86 -4.58 -8.43
CA GLU A 272 11.96 -5.62 -9.46
C GLU A 272 12.56 -5.02 -10.76
N SER A 273 13.14 -5.88 -11.61
CA SER A 273 13.44 -5.44 -12.98
C SER A 273 12.14 -5.07 -13.70
N PHE A 274 12.22 -4.17 -14.68
CA PHE A 274 11.03 -3.81 -15.48
C PHE A 274 10.40 -5.04 -16.11
N ASP A 275 11.22 -5.95 -16.65
CA ASP A 275 10.76 -7.16 -17.32
C ASP A 275 10.02 -8.11 -16.37
N ASP A 276 10.54 -8.33 -15.15
CA ASP A 276 9.89 -9.18 -14.16
C ASP A 276 8.54 -8.58 -13.73
N ASN A 277 8.52 -7.26 -13.43
CA ASN A 277 7.31 -6.55 -13.05
C ASN A 277 6.27 -6.57 -14.18
N PHE A 278 6.70 -6.30 -15.42
CA PHE A 278 5.86 -6.37 -16.62
C PHE A 278 5.26 -7.77 -16.81
N TYR A 279 6.11 -8.83 -16.68
CA TYR A 279 5.64 -10.22 -16.80
C TYR A 279 4.55 -10.56 -15.78
N ARG A 280 4.68 -10.07 -14.57
CA ARG A 280 3.66 -10.25 -13.52
C ARG A 280 2.37 -9.49 -13.83
N CYS A 281 2.47 -8.32 -14.47
CA CYS A 281 1.32 -7.55 -14.93
C CYS A 281 0.57 -8.26 -16.07
N LEU A 282 1.27 -8.94 -16.97
CA LEU A 282 0.66 -9.68 -18.10
C LEU A 282 -0.33 -10.77 -17.66
N ARG A 283 -0.22 -11.30 -16.44
CA ARG A 283 -1.20 -12.23 -15.88
C ARG A 283 -2.59 -11.61 -15.78
N TYR A 284 -2.69 -10.29 -15.63
CA TYR A 284 -3.94 -9.58 -15.37
C TYR A 284 -4.41 -8.72 -16.53
N TYR A 285 -3.50 -8.32 -17.35
CA TYR A 285 -3.79 -7.58 -18.58
C TYR A 285 -2.70 -7.81 -19.61
N TYR A 286 -3.12 -8.13 -20.81
CA TYR A 286 -2.27 -8.27 -21.98
C TYR A 286 -2.88 -7.48 -23.12
N ASP A 287 -2.19 -6.44 -23.57
CA ASP A 287 -2.52 -5.74 -24.79
C ASP A 287 -1.86 -6.47 -25.96
N LYS A 288 -2.71 -7.03 -26.82
CA LYS A 288 -2.21 -7.72 -28.00
C LYS A 288 -1.93 -6.67 -29.08
N PRO A 289 -0.67 -6.54 -29.56
CA PRO A 289 -0.31 -5.61 -30.62
C PRO A 289 -1.04 -5.90 -31.95
#